data_807531dddb883ec307530d87de28a38a
#
_entry.id   807531dddb883ec307530d87de28a38a
#
_cell.length_a   1.000
_cell.length_b   1.000
_cell.length_c   1.000
_cell.angle_alpha   90.00
_cell.angle_beta   90.00
_cell.angle_gamma   90.00
#
_symmetry.space_group_name_H-M   'P 1'
#
loop_
_entity.id
_entity.type
_entity.pdbx_description
1 polymer ?
#
loop_
_entity_poly.entity_id
_entity_poly.type
_entity_poly.pdbx_seq_one_letter_code
_entity_poly.pdbx_strand_id
1 'polypeptide(L)'
;MLDFILNIFQTPAIILGLVALIGLLLQKKSAGEVFSGSVKTAIGMLVLSAGSSLIVTEILPFVDLFSAVFNLQGFATSSEAVVGAMQSAVPIIATTSALIMGIGFVVNVLIARFSPLKYIFLTGHMMWILSVAVAGSLYIGGFNETMIVVIGSILQGMLMVIFPAIGQPMVRKVTGNDNFAIAHLTTLGTVPAGYIGGLLGDKSKNAEDIKLPESLEFFKDTSMSVSIVMGVFYLLVVIMAGPEAVAPYAGETNYIIYGILKALGFTAGIMVLLQGVRMFLGELVPAFKGISDKIVPGAIPALDVPALFAFAPNSLMIGFVTAVIGMILGMVVSSALFGVVPLVSIIGAFFTGGVAGIYGNAQGGSRGAVIAGLIYGFLLIVGSAFLFTIFDYAAYGAAGVGHDCLDVMVLMTILKQPYIGIAIIAAGFAGLCIFHKKQQNH
;
A
#
# COMPACT_ATOMS: atom_id res chain seq x y z
N MET A 1 6.52 5.52 29.59
CA MET A 1 7.70 5.19 28.77
C MET A 1 7.36 4.28 27.61
N LEU A 2 6.63 3.18 27.81
CA LEU A 2 6.18 2.28 26.73
C LEU A 2 5.33 3.03 25.71
N ASP A 3 4.36 3.81 26.12
CA ASP A 3 3.48 4.60 25.23
C ASP A 3 4.28 5.60 24.37
N PHE A 4 5.31 6.23 24.95
CA PHE A 4 6.19 7.13 24.19
C PHE A 4 6.95 6.38 23.07
N ILE A 5 7.49 5.19 23.39
CA ILE A 5 8.18 4.35 22.41
C ILE A 5 7.21 3.88 21.32
N LEU A 6 6.00 3.44 21.70
CA LEU A 6 4.96 3.03 20.75
C LEU A 6 4.55 4.19 19.82
N ASN A 7 4.39 5.40 20.37
CA ASN A 7 4.07 6.58 19.57
C ASN A 7 5.16 6.92 18.53
N ILE A 8 6.43 6.71 18.87
CA ILE A 8 7.54 6.85 17.91
C ILE A 8 7.32 5.88 16.73
N PHE A 9 7.06 4.59 17.01
CA PHE A 9 6.84 3.57 15.98
C PHE A 9 5.57 3.78 15.17
N GLN A 10 4.56 4.42 15.75
CA GLN A 10 3.30 4.76 15.08
C GLN A 10 3.37 6.06 14.27
N THR A 11 4.47 6.83 14.38
CA THR A 11 4.64 8.11 13.67
C THR A 11 5.70 7.99 12.57
N PRO A 12 5.30 7.70 11.31
CA PRO A 12 6.25 7.44 10.22
C PRO A 12 7.28 8.56 10.00
N ALA A 13 6.86 9.83 10.14
CA ALA A 13 7.76 10.96 10.00
C ALA A 13 8.89 10.96 11.04
N ILE A 14 8.60 10.55 12.27
CA ILE A 14 9.60 10.46 13.35
C ILE A 14 10.55 9.30 13.07
N ILE A 15 10.02 8.11 12.72
CA ILE A 15 10.87 6.94 12.40
C ILE A 15 11.83 7.29 11.27
N LEU A 16 11.33 7.84 10.16
CA LEU A 16 12.16 8.14 9.00
C LEU A 16 13.18 9.24 9.30
N GLY A 17 12.80 10.25 10.07
CA GLY A 17 13.73 11.26 10.58
C GLY A 17 14.85 10.67 11.45
N LEU A 18 14.52 9.74 12.33
CA LEU A 18 15.50 9.01 13.17
C LEU A 18 16.41 8.09 12.35
N VAL A 19 15.85 7.40 11.36
CA VAL A 19 16.62 6.58 10.42
C VAL A 19 17.63 7.44 9.65
N ALA A 20 17.20 8.60 9.16
CA ALA A 20 18.08 9.54 8.50
C ALA A 20 19.16 10.09 9.44
N LEU A 21 18.78 10.47 10.67
CA LEU A 21 19.71 10.93 11.71
C LEU A 21 20.80 9.89 12.00
N ILE A 22 20.43 8.65 12.25
CA ILE A 22 21.37 7.55 12.50
C ILE A 22 22.29 7.35 11.30
N GLY A 23 21.72 7.30 10.09
CA GLY A 23 22.49 7.08 8.87
C GLY A 23 23.52 8.18 8.60
N LEU A 24 23.15 9.45 8.79
CA LEU A 24 24.04 10.59 8.60
C LEU A 24 25.13 10.68 9.69
N LEU A 25 24.78 10.35 10.96
CA LEU A 25 25.78 10.23 12.04
C LEU A 25 26.81 9.15 11.75
N LEU A 26 26.39 7.98 11.27
CA LEU A 26 27.29 6.88 10.89
C LEU A 26 28.24 7.25 9.75
N GLN A 27 27.82 8.16 8.87
CA GLN A 27 28.64 8.73 7.81
C GLN A 27 29.57 9.85 8.30
N LYS A 28 29.51 10.22 9.58
CA LYS A 28 30.29 11.31 10.18
C LYS A 28 30.05 12.66 9.50
N LYS A 29 28.82 12.92 9.07
CA LYS A 29 28.40 14.20 8.51
C LYS A 29 28.46 15.31 9.56
N SER A 30 28.57 16.56 9.13
CA SER A 30 28.54 17.72 10.03
C SER A 30 27.19 17.80 10.78
N ALA A 31 27.19 18.43 11.97
CA ALA A 31 25.97 18.59 12.77
C ALA A 31 24.85 19.29 11.99
N GLY A 32 25.17 20.27 11.15
CA GLY A 32 24.21 20.96 10.29
C GLY A 32 23.61 20.04 9.23
N GLU A 33 24.41 19.20 8.56
CA GLU A 33 23.93 18.23 7.58
C GLU A 33 23.05 17.17 8.25
N VAL A 34 23.46 16.66 9.43
CA VAL A 34 22.68 15.67 10.20
C VAL A 34 21.31 16.25 10.57
N PHE A 35 21.30 17.45 11.17
CA PHE A 35 20.05 18.09 11.56
C PHE A 35 19.16 18.39 10.34
N SER A 36 19.71 19.04 9.33
CA SER A 36 18.95 19.40 8.11
C SER A 36 18.38 18.18 7.38
N GLY A 37 19.19 17.13 7.14
CA GLY A 37 18.75 15.92 6.44
C GLY A 37 17.69 15.15 7.23
N SER A 38 17.86 15.03 8.56
CA SER A 38 16.87 14.36 9.42
C SER A 38 15.52 15.09 9.44
N VAL A 39 15.56 16.42 9.61
CA VAL A 39 14.34 17.26 9.64
C VAL A 39 13.66 17.29 8.27
N LYS A 40 14.39 17.42 7.19
CA LYS A 40 13.83 17.39 5.83
C LYS A 40 13.22 16.04 5.49
N THR A 41 13.83 14.93 5.94
CA THR A 41 13.23 13.59 5.80
C THR A 41 11.88 13.53 6.51
N ALA A 42 11.81 13.98 7.76
CA ALA A 42 10.57 14.02 8.52
C ALA A 42 9.52 14.93 7.89
N ILE A 43 9.89 16.14 7.47
CA ILE A 43 8.99 17.07 6.77
C ILE A 43 8.50 16.47 5.45
N GLY A 44 9.39 15.83 4.67
CA GLY A 44 9.02 15.17 3.41
C GLY A 44 7.95 14.09 3.63
N MET A 45 8.09 13.31 4.70
CA MET A 45 7.07 12.32 5.08
C MET A 45 5.76 12.98 5.53
N LEU A 46 5.81 14.09 6.26
CA LEU A 46 4.59 14.83 6.64
C LEU A 46 3.88 15.42 5.42
N VAL A 47 4.62 15.97 4.46
CA VAL A 47 4.07 16.51 3.20
C VAL A 47 3.42 15.38 2.39
N LEU A 48 4.09 14.20 2.30
CA LEU A 48 3.51 13.02 1.66
C LEU A 48 2.19 12.61 2.34
N SER A 49 2.20 12.53 3.66
CA SER A 49 1.01 12.18 4.46
C SER A 49 -0.12 13.19 4.29
N ALA A 50 0.20 14.49 4.23
CA ALA A 50 -0.77 15.54 3.98
C ALA A 50 -1.42 15.41 2.58
N GLY A 51 -0.62 15.12 1.54
CA GLY A 51 -1.12 14.83 0.21
C GLY A 51 -2.03 13.60 0.18
N SER A 52 -1.62 12.51 0.85
CA SER A 52 -2.44 11.31 1.00
C SER A 52 -3.77 11.59 1.70
N SER A 53 -3.75 12.33 2.80
CA SER A 53 -4.96 12.71 3.54
C SER A 53 -5.89 13.59 2.70
N LEU A 54 -5.34 14.51 1.91
CA LEU A 54 -6.14 15.33 0.99
C LEU A 54 -6.80 14.46 -0.09
N ILE A 55 -6.06 13.52 -0.69
CA ILE A 55 -6.62 12.56 -1.65
C ILE A 55 -7.81 11.82 -1.04
N VAL A 56 -7.65 11.27 0.17
CA VAL A 56 -8.71 10.55 0.88
C VAL A 56 -9.92 11.45 1.14
N THR A 57 -9.70 12.65 1.67
CA THR A 57 -10.77 13.62 1.96
C THR A 57 -11.57 14.00 0.71
N GLU A 58 -10.87 14.20 -0.41
CA GLU A 58 -11.52 14.57 -1.65
C GLU A 58 -12.28 13.41 -2.30
N ILE A 59 -11.86 12.16 -2.07
CA ILE A 59 -12.47 10.99 -2.72
C ILE A 59 -13.64 10.37 -1.94
N LEU A 60 -13.70 10.55 -0.62
CA LEU A 60 -14.77 9.96 0.20
C LEU A 60 -16.19 10.32 -0.27
N PRO A 61 -16.51 11.61 -0.57
CA PRO A 61 -17.84 11.95 -1.09
C PRO A 61 -18.17 11.27 -2.43
N PHE A 62 -17.15 11.01 -3.25
CA PHE A 62 -17.33 10.26 -4.49
C PHE A 62 -17.79 8.82 -4.20
N VAL A 63 -17.17 8.15 -3.23
CA VAL A 63 -17.53 6.77 -2.84
C VAL A 63 -18.97 6.71 -2.38
N ASP A 64 -19.38 7.67 -1.54
CA ASP A 64 -20.75 7.73 -1.01
C ASP A 64 -21.78 7.95 -2.12
N LEU A 65 -21.53 8.96 -2.97
CA LEU A 65 -22.41 9.28 -4.11
C LEU A 65 -22.47 8.13 -5.12
N PHE A 66 -21.32 7.51 -5.44
CA PHE A 66 -21.26 6.36 -6.33
C PHE A 66 -22.11 5.20 -5.79
N SER A 67 -21.97 4.90 -4.49
CA SER A 67 -22.75 3.84 -3.85
C SER A 67 -24.25 4.14 -3.88
N ALA A 68 -24.63 5.40 -3.64
CA ALA A 68 -26.03 5.83 -3.69
C ALA A 68 -26.62 5.74 -5.12
N VAL A 69 -25.87 6.23 -6.14
CA VAL A 69 -26.32 6.23 -7.55
C VAL A 69 -26.59 4.81 -8.04
N PHE A 70 -25.71 3.87 -7.72
CA PHE A 70 -25.85 2.49 -8.17
C PHE A 70 -26.63 1.60 -7.19
N ASN A 71 -27.21 2.20 -6.13
CA ASN A 71 -27.97 1.48 -5.08
C ASN A 71 -27.20 0.26 -4.56
N LEU A 72 -25.91 0.43 -4.30
CA LEU A 72 -25.04 -0.65 -3.86
C LEU A 72 -25.25 -0.91 -2.38
N GLN A 73 -25.79 -2.10 -2.08
CA GLN A 73 -25.90 -2.61 -0.71
C GLN A 73 -24.74 -3.60 -0.49
N GLY A 74 -23.76 -3.20 0.29
CA GLY A 74 -22.60 -4.02 0.56
C GLY A 74 -21.79 -3.44 1.73
N PHE A 75 -20.60 -3.94 1.94
CA PHE A 75 -19.68 -3.38 2.92
C PHE A 75 -18.48 -2.70 2.22
N ALA A 76 -18.11 -1.54 2.73
CA ALA A 76 -16.90 -0.84 2.35
C ALA A 76 -16.07 -0.62 3.61
N THR A 77 -14.91 -1.25 3.70
CA THR A 77 -14.00 -1.07 4.82
C THR A 77 -12.57 -0.95 4.32
N SER A 78 -11.79 -0.08 4.95
CA SER A 78 -10.35 -0.09 4.78
C SER A 78 -9.71 -1.11 5.72
N SER A 79 -8.49 -1.55 5.40
CA SER A 79 -7.73 -2.44 6.28
C SER A 79 -7.53 -1.83 7.65
N GLU A 80 -7.32 -0.51 7.74
CA GLU A 80 -7.18 0.22 9.00
C GLU A 80 -8.46 0.17 9.84
N ALA A 81 -9.64 0.31 9.22
CA ALA A 81 -10.91 0.23 9.94
C ALA A 81 -11.13 -1.16 10.54
N VAL A 82 -10.83 -2.22 9.77
CA VAL A 82 -10.94 -3.62 10.26
C VAL A 82 -10.01 -3.88 11.42
N VAL A 83 -8.71 -3.58 11.27
CA VAL A 83 -7.73 -3.86 12.33
C VAL A 83 -7.96 -2.99 13.57
N GLY A 84 -8.39 -1.73 13.38
CA GLY A 84 -8.77 -0.85 14.49
C GLY A 84 -9.98 -1.36 15.27
N ALA A 85 -11.01 -1.87 14.58
CA ALA A 85 -12.16 -2.51 15.19
C ALA A 85 -11.77 -3.76 15.99
N MET A 86 -10.91 -4.62 15.42
CA MET A 86 -10.40 -5.81 16.12
C MET A 86 -9.64 -5.46 17.41
N GLN A 87 -8.78 -4.43 17.36
CA GLN A 87 -8.08 -3.96 18.56
C GLN A 87 -9.02 -3.40 19.61
N SER A 88 -10.06 -2.67 19.20
CA SER A 88 -11.03 -2.08 20.11
C SER A 88 -11.92 -3.14 20.77
N ALA A 89 -12.29 -4.19 20.04
CA ALA A 89 -13.17 -5.25 20.53
C ALA A 89 -12.43 -6.28 21.41
N VAL A 90 -11.13 -6.53 21.14
CA VAL A 90 -10.39 -7.60 21.81
C VAL A 90 -9.08 -7.06 22.43
N PRO A 91 -9.06 -6.77 23.75
CA PRO A 91 -7.91 -6.17 24.44
C PRO A 91 -6.60 -6.95 24.28
N ILE A 92 -6.64 -8.28 24.22
CA ILE A 92 -5.46 -9.11 23.98
C ILE A 92 -4.86 -8.82 22.62
N ILE A 93 -5.67 -8.65 21.57
CA ILE A 93 -5.18 -8.29 20.23
C ILE A 93 -4.53 -6.91 20.28
N ALA A 94 -5.12 -5.94 20.98
CA ALA A 94 -4.54 -4.61 21.12
C ALA A 94 -3.15 -4.64 21.76
N THR A 95 -3.03 -5.32 22.91
CA THR A 95 -1.76 -5.40 23.66
C THR A 95 -0.69 -6.17 22.89
N THR A 96 -1.04 -7.35 22.38
CA THR A 96 -0.09 -8.22 21.69
C THR A 96 0.37 -7.66 20.35
N SER A 97 -0.53 -7.04 19.57
CA SER A 97 -0.15 -6.41 18.30
C SER A 97 0.78 -5.21 18.49
N ALA A 98 0.59 -4.41 19.54
CA ALA A 98 1.50 -3.32 19.87
C ALA A 98 2.93 -3.84 20.18
N LEU A 99 3.04 -4.92 20.96
CA LEU A 99 4.32 -5.57 21.26
C LEU A 99 4.93 -6.20 20.00
N ILE A 100 4.12 -6.91 19.20
CA ILE A 100 4.56 -7.52 17.94
C ILE A 100 5.11 -6.45 16.99
N MET A 101 4.45 -5.29 16.88
CA MET A 101 4.93 -4.21 16.02
C MET A 101 6.36 -3.77 16.37
N GLY A 102 6.64 -3.52 17.64
CA GLY A 102 7.96 -3.07 18.10
C GLY A 102 9.02 -4.17 18.03
N ILE A 103 8.73 -5.34 18.61
CA ILE A 103 9.67 -6.47 18.65
C ILE A 103 9.88 -7.02 17.23
N GLY A 104 8.82 -7.14 16.43
CA GLY A 104 8.88 -7.58 15.04
C GLY A 104 9.75 -6.68 14.16
N PHE A 105 9.76 -5.36 14.40
CA PHE A 105 10.69 -4.46 13.73
C PHE A 105 12.16 -4.76 14.09
N VAL A 106 12.45 -5.00 15.37
CA VAL A 106 13.80 -5.42 15.79
C VAL A 106 14.18 -6.75 15.12
N VAL A 107 13.27 -7.72 15.08
CA VAL A 107 13.46 -9.00 14.38
C VAL A 107 13.70 -8.77 12.88
N ASN A 108 12.98 -7.85 12.22
CA ASN A 108 13.22 -7.49 10.81
C ASN A 108 14.67 -7.01 10.60
N VAL A 109 15.16 -6.10 11.45
CA VAL A 109 16.55 -5.60 11.39
C VAL A 109 17.55 -6.73 11.59
N LEU A 110 17.32 -7.63 12.55
CA LEU A 110 18.19 -8.79 12.80
C LEU A 110 18.18 -9.75 11.59
N ILE A 111 17.01 -10.05 11.03
CA ILE A 111 16.92 -10.87 9.82
C ILE A 111 17.67 -10.20 8.65
N ALA A 112 17.46 -8.90 8.42
CA ALA A 112 18.18 -8.17 7.39
C ALA A 112 19.72 -8.18 7.63
N ARG A 113 20.17 -8.20 8.88
CA ARG A 113 21.61 -8.28 9.21
C ARG A 113 22.20 -9.65 8.92
N PHE A 114 21.52 -10.74 9.28
CA PHE A 114 22.07 -12.10 9.30
C PHE A 114 21.61 -13.01 8.16
N SER A 115 20.62 -12.57 7.35
CA SER A 115 20.15 -13.30 6.16
C SER A 115 20.58 -12.64 4.86
N PRO A 116 20.41 -13.29 3.69
CA PRO A 116 20.63 -12.65 2.40
C PRO A 116 19.55 -11.64 2.01
N LEU A 117 18.41 -11.58 2.73
CA LEU A 117 17.30 -10.66 2.50
C LEU A 117 17.54 -9.35 3.24
N LYS A 118 18.11 -8.36 2.57
CA LYS A 118 18.64 -7.12 3.14
C LYS A 118 17.63 -5.97 3.27
N TYR A 119 16.35 -6.27 3.46
CA TYR A 119 15.27 -5.28 3.46
C TYR A 119 14.89 -4.83 4.86
N ILE A 120 14.85 -3.51 5.09
CA ILE A 120 14.37 -2.90 6.33
C ILE A 120 13.05 -2.19 6.04
N PHE A 121 11.97 -2.68 6.64
CA PHE A 121 10.61 -2.23 6.40
C PHE A 121 10.33 -0.93 7.16
N LEU A 122 9.97 0.16 6.46
CA LEU A 122 9.86 1.50 7.04
C LEU A 122 8.45 2.12 6.93
N THR A 123 7.46 1.35 6.50
CA THR A 123 6.06 1.82 6.37
C THR A 123 5.28 1.53 7.65
N GLY A 124 5.18 2.50 8.54
CA GLY A 124 4.64 2.33 9.89
C GLY A 124 3.20 1.83 9.95
N HIS A 125 2.27 2.40 9.16
CA HIS A 125 0.88 1.96 9.14
C HIS A 125 0.73 0.53 8.60
N MET A 126 1.55 0.11 7.64
CA MET A 126 1.57 -1.28 7.17
C MET A 126 2.13 -2.24 8.21
N MET A 127 3.13 -1.83 9.01
CA MET A 127 3.59 -2.61 10.17
C MET A 127 2.48 -2.79 11.20
N TRP A 128 1.69 -1.75 11.46
CA TRP A 128 0.56 -1.83 12.38
C TRP A 128 -0.52 -2.79 11.86
N ILE A 129 -0.97 -2.64 10.61
CA ILE A 129 -1.95 -3.54 9.99
C ILE A 129 -1.47 -4.99 10.06
N LEU A 130 -0.21 -5.24 9.69
CA LEU A 130 0.41 -6.56 9.73
C LEU A 130 0.44 -7.15 11.15
N SER A 131 0.81 -6.33 12.15
CA SER A 131 0.87 -6.78 13.55
C SER A 131 -0.49 -7.21 14.08
N VAL A 132 -1.54 -6.46 13.75
CA VAL A 132 -2.92 -6.80 14.17
C VAL A 132 -3.43 -8.03 13.43
N ALA A 133 -3.16 -8.15 12.12
CA ALA A 133 -3.54 -9.34 11.36
C ALA A 133 -2.88 -10.62 11.89
N VAL A 134 -1.58 -10.55 12.23
CA VAL A 134 -0.83 -11.67 12.83
C VAL A 134 -1.35 -11.98 14.23
N ALA A 135 -1.48 -10.97 15.10
CA ALA A 135 -1.97 -11.15 16.47
C ALA A 135 -3.39 -11.73 16.48
N GLY A 136 -4.29 -11.17 15.67
CA GLY A 136 -5.67 -11.62 15.54
C GLY A 136 -5.77 -13.06 15.04
N SER A 137 -4.98 -13.41 14.01
CA SER A 137 -4.97 -14.79 13.47
C SER A 137 -4.47 -15.81 14.50
N LEU A 138 -3.42 -15.48 15.25
CA LEU A 138 -2.89 -16.37 16.31
C LEU A 138 -3.87 -16.46 17.50
N TYR A 139 -4.51 -15.34 17.87
CA TYR A 139 -5.55 -15.34 18.90
C TYR A 139 -6.75 -16.22 18.52
N ILE A 140 -7.27 -16.08 17.32
CA ILE A 140 -8.33 -16.95 16.77
C ILE A 140 -7.90 -18.41 16.72
N GLY A 141 -6.61 -18.65 16.46
CA GLY A 141 -5.99 -19.97 16.47
C GLY A 141 -5.79 -20.58 17.88
N GLY A 142 -6.20 -19.90 18.95
CA GLY A 142 -6.16 -20.38 20.32
C GLY A 142 -4.80 -20.30 21.02
N PHE A 143 -3.87 -19.47 20.52
CA PHE A 143 -2.57 -19.25 21.17
C PHE A 143 -2.74 -18.36 22.41
N ASN A 144 -1.96 -18.63 23.45
CA ASN A 144 -1.89 -17.75 24.62
C ASN A 144 -1.08 -16.47 24.31
N GLU A 145 -1.25 -15.46 25.15
CA GLU A 145 -0.66 -14.12 24.96
C GLU A 145 0.86 -14.14 24.70
N THR A 146 1.62 -14.92 25.53
CA THR A 146 3.06 -15.06 25.36
C THR A 146 3.44 -15.67 24.01
N MET A 147 2.75 -16.70 23.58
CA MET A 147 2.97 -17.33 22.27
C MET A 147 2.62 -16.40 21.13
N ILE A 148 1.52 -15.63 21.25
CA ILE A 148 1.15 -14.63 20.25
C ILE A 148 2.26 -13.61 20.08
N VAL A 149 2.82 -13.07 21.17
CA VAL A 149 3.91 -12.09 21.09
C VAL A 149 5.17 -12.69 20.48
N VAL A 150 5.63 -13.85 20.97
CA VAL A 150 6.89 -14.45 20.52
C VAL A 150 6.79 -14.91 19.06
N ILE A 151 5.80 -15.72 18.74
CA ILE A 151 5.63 -16.25 17.38
C ILE A 151 5.25 -15.12 16.41
N GLY A 152 4.34 -14.23 16.84
CA GLY A 152 3.90 -13.11 16.04
C GLY A 152 5.03 -12.15 15.67
N SER A 153 5.94 -11.85 16.60
CA SER A 153 7.10 -11.00 16.33
C SER A 153 8.07 -11.63 15.32
N ILE A 154 8.27 -12.95 15.41
CA ILE A 154 9.10 -13.67 14.43
C ILE A 154 8.45 -13.67 13.06
N LEU A 155 7.15 -13.98 12.99
CA LEU A 155 6.40 -13.97 11.73
C LEU A 155 6.40 -12.58 11.10
N GLN A 156 6.13 -11.54 11.87
CA GLN A 156 6.17 -10.17 11.37
C GLN A 156 7.55 -9.81 10.82
N GLY A 157 8.62 -10.08 11.55
CA GLY A 157 9.99 -9.83 11.07
C GLY A 157 10.31 -10.56 9.77
N MET A 158 9.85 -11.82 9.62
CA MET A 158 9.98 -12.59 8.37
C MET A 158 9.19 -11.96 7.23
N LEU A 159 7.92 -11.63 7.44
CA LEU A 159 7.04 -11.06 6.42
C LEU A 159 7.56 -9.69 5.94
N MET A 160 8.12 -8.90 6.84
CA MET A 160 8.72 -7.60 6.54
C MET A 160 9.99 -7.67 5.66
N VAL A 161 10.61 -8.82 5.48
CA VAL A 161 11.66 -9.05 4.47
C VAL A 161 11.14 -9.81 3.25
N ILE A 162 10.15 -10.68 3.43
CA ILE A 162 9.56 -11.50 2.34
C ILE A 162 8.88 -10.60 1.30
N PHE A 163 7.98 -9.71 1.72
CA PHE A 163 7.22 -8.88 0.79
C PHE A 163 8.11 -7.96 -0.05
N PRO A 164 9.04 -7.18 0.51
CA PRO A 164 9.98 -6.41 -0.29
C PRO A 164 10.85 -7.27 -1.20
N ALA A 165 11.30 -8.45 -0.74
CA ALA A 165 12.13 -9.35 -1.55
C ALA A 165 11.39 -9.87 -2.79
N ILE A 166 10.09 -10.19 -2.67
CA ILE A 166 9.24 -10.61 -3.80
C ILE A 166 9.00 -9.45 -4.76
N GLY A 167 8.81 -8.23 -4.23
CA GLY A 167 8.52 -7.03 -5.02
C GLY A 167 9.75 -6.43 -5.72
N GLN A 168 10.96 -6.62 -5.18
CA GLN A 168 12.17 -5.94 -5.64
C GLN A 168 12.48 -6.09 -7.15
N PRO A 169 12.30 -7.25 -7.80
CA PRO A 169 12.50 -7.35 -9.24
C PRO A 169 11.62 -6.40 -10.07
N MET A 170 10.39 -6.12 -9.59
CA MET A 170 9.50 -5.15 -10.22
C MET A 170 9.96 -3.71 -9.97
N VAL A 171 10.31 -3.39 -8.71
CA VAL A 171 10.82 -2.07 -8.35
C VAL A 171 12.05 -1.73 -9.17
N ARG A 172 13.01 -2.65 -9.29
CA ARG A 172 14.22 -2.47 -10.10
C ARG A 172 13.90 -2.20 -11.56
N LYS A 173 12.90 -2.87 -12.14
CA LYS A 173 12.49 -2.61 -13.53
C LYS A 173 11.88 -1.22 -13.72
N VAL A 174 11.14 -0.73 -12.73
CA VAL A 174 10.50 0.59 -12.77
C VAL A 174 11.52 1.71 -12.57
N THR A 175 12.42 1.55 -11.59
CA THR A 175 13.32 2.61 -11.13
C THR A 175 14.70 2.57 -11.79
N GLY A 176 15.09 1.41 -12.37
CA GLY A 176 16.42 1.17 -12.91
C GLY A 176 17.52 0.93 -11.85
N ASN A 177 17.15 0.83 -10.56
CA ASN A 177 18.11 0.70 -9.46
C ASN A 177 17.52 -0.06 -8.25
N ASP A 178 18.35 -0.25 -7.20
CA ASP A 178 18.01 -0.88 -5.94
C ASP A 178 18.08 0.11 -4.76
N ASN A 179 17.86 1.39 -4.99
CA ASN A 179 17.96 2.42 -3.94
C ASN A 179 16.90 2.25 -2.85
N PHE A 180 15.76 1.66 -3.18
CA PHE A 180 14.70 1.30 -2.25
C PHE A 180 13.92 0.07 -2.74
N ALA A 181 13.16 -0.52 -1.83
CA ALA A 181 12.16 -1.55 -2.09
C ALA A 181 10.77 -1.03 -1.72
N ILE A 182 9.72 -1.80 -1.97
CA ILE A 182 8.37 -1.47 -1.52
C ILE A 182 7.99 -2.31 -0.29
N ALA A 183 7.56 -1.61 0.74
CA ALA A 183 7.08 -2.12 2.01
C ALA A 183 5.58 -1.85 2.14
N HIS A 184 4.77 -2.56 1.36
CA HIS A 184 3.32 -2.46 1.39
C HIS A 184 2.69 -3.85 1.30
N LEU A 185 1.51 -4.01 1.91
CA LEU A 185 0.80 -5.30 1.98
C LEU A 185 -0.03 -5.56 0.72
N THR A 186 0.60 -5.42 -0.44
CA THR A 186 -0.01 -5.57 -1.77
C THR A 186 0.81 -6.46 -2.71
N THR A 187 1.96 -6.94 -2.26
CA THR A 187 2.98 -7.60 -3.09
C THR A 187 2.46 -8.89 -3.73
N LEU A 188 1.74 -9.72 -2.96
CA LEU A 188 1.23 -11.02 -3.42
C LEU A 188 0.15 -10.89 -4.52
N GLY A 189 -0.40 -9.72 -4.70
CA GLY A 189 -1.36 -9.43 -5.77
C GLY A 189 -0.72 -8.67 -6.94
N THR A 190 -0.02 -7.58 -6.65
CA THR A 190 0.53 -6.69 -7.69
C THR A 190 1.65 -7.33 -8.50
N VAL A 191 2.51 -8.13 -7.85
CA VAL A 191 3.61 -8.82 -8.56
C VAL A 191 3.09 -9.86 -9.54
N PRO A 192 2.22 -10.82 -9.16
CA PRO A 192 1.62 -11.74 -10.12
C PRO A 192 0.82 -11.03 -11.22
N ALA A 193 0.01 -10.01 -10.86
CA ALA A 193 -0.73 -9.22 -11.84
C ALA A 193 0.21 -8.56 -12.86
N GLY A 194 1.33 -8.01 -12.39
CA GLY A 194 2.38 -7.45 -13.25
C GLY A 194 2.98 -8.47 -14.20
N TYR A 195 3.29 -9.69 -13.73
CA TYR A 195 3.80 -10.77 -14.59
C TYR A 195 2.75 -11.22 -15.62
N ILE A 196 1.48 -11.38 -15.23
CA ILE A 196 0.40 -11.73 -16.16
C ILE A 196 0.24 -10.61 -17.20
N GLY A 197 0.28 -9.34 -16.76
CA GLY A 197 0.33 -8.19 -17.66
C GLY A 197 1.50 -8.27 -18.65
N GLY A 198 2.66 -8.76 -18.20
CA GLY A 198 3.84 -9.00 -19.04
C GLY A 198 3.67 -10.11 -20.07
N LEU A 199 2.96 -11.19 -19.72
CA LEU A 199 2.69 -12.31 -20.63
C LEU A 199 1.72 -11.94 -21.76
N LEU A 200 0.73 -11.09 -21.47
CA LEU A 200 -0.35 -10.70 -22.38
C LEU A 200 -0.15 -9.31 -22.98
N GLY A 201 0.89 -8.60 -22.57
CA GLY A 201 1.20 -7.23 -22.95
C GLY A 201 2.04 -7.09 -24.21
N ASP A 202 2.44 -5.86 -24.47
CA ASP A 202 3.33 -5.48 -25.58
C ASP A 202 4.43 -4.56 -25.04
N LYS A 203 5.61 -5.11 -24.82
CA LYS A 203 6.77 -4.40 -24.25
C LYS A 203 7.26 -3.23 -25.10
N SER A 204 6.90 -3.19 -26.38
CA SER A 204 7.29 -2.10 -27.28
C SER A 204 6.51 -0.81 -27.06
N LYS A 205 5.42 -0.84 -26.28
CA LYS A 205 4.50 0.27 -26.06
C LYS A 205 4.49 0.69 -24.60
N ASN A 206 5.53 1.39 -24.16
CA ASN A 206 5.58 1.91 -22.80
C ASN A 206 4.52 3.00 -22.60
N ALA A 207 3.76 2.94 -21.50
CA ALA A 207 2.74 3.93 -21.18
C ALA A 207 3.33 5.32 -20.92
N GLU A 208 4.58 5.39 -20.43
CA GLU A 208 5.25 6.67 -20.17
C GLU A 208 5.72 7.36 -21.47
N ASP A 209 5.83 6.60 -22.58
CA ASP A 209 6.27 7.10 -23.89
C ASP A 209 5.09 7.40 -24.85
N ILE A 210 3.86 7.41 -24.34
CA ILE A 210 2.67 7.69 -25.17
C ILE A 210 2.84 9.05 -25.85
N LYS A 211 2.94 9.02 -27.18
CA LYS A 211 2.99 10.23 -28.02
C LYS A 211 1.57 10.71 -28.26
N LEU A 212 1.25 11.84 -27.68
CA LEU A 212 -0.02 12.52 -27.94
C LEU A 212 0.14 13.50 -29.09
N PRO A 213 -0.94 13.75 -29.90
CA PRO A 213 -0.98 14.88 -30.83
C PRO A 213 -0.72 16.19 -30.10
N GLU A 214 -0.19 17.21 -30.79
CA GLU A 214 0.15 18.51 -30.20
C GLU A 214 -1.04 19.14 -29.44
N SER A 215 -2.28 18.97 -29.96
CA SER A 215 -3.50 19.43 -29.30
C SER A 215 -3.78 18.75 -27.94
N LEU A 216 -3.14 17.62 -27.67
CA LEU A 216 -3.31 16.85 -26.44
C LEU A 216 -2.02 16.78 -25.62
N GLU A 217 -1.00 17.58 -25.95
CA GLU A 217 0.28 17.56 -25.21
C GLU A 217 0.16 17.93 -23.72
N PHE A 218 -0.88 18.70 -23.37
CA PHE A 218 -1.19 19.01 -21.97
C PHE A 218 -1.49 17.76 -21.12
N PHE A 219 -1.88 16.63 -21.73
CA PHE A 219 -2.03 15.35 -21.04
C PHE A 219 -0.69 14.72 -20.62
N LYS A 220 0.44 15.22 -21.10
CA LYS A 220 1.76 14.79 -20.58
C LYS A 220 2.03 15.32 -19.17
N ASP A 221 1.34 16.36 -18.77
CA ASP A 221 1.39 16.87 -17.41
C ASP A 221 0.51 16.01 -16.50
N THR A 222 1.11 15.44 -15.45
CA THR A 222 0.42 14.55 -14.50
C THR A 222 -0.79 15.25 -13.88
N SER A 223 -0.70 16.55 -13.58
CA SER A 223 -1.81 17.30 -12.97
C SER A 223 -3.00 17.40 -13.92
N MET A 224 -2.74 17.65 -15.21
CA MET A 224 -3.80 17.72 -16.22
C MET A 224 -4.46 16.35 -16.44
N SER A 225 -3.67 15.28 -16.63
CA SER A 225 -4.17 13.92 -16.81
C SER A 225 -5.05 13.49 -15.65
N VAL A 226 -4.57 13.67 -14.43
CA VAL A 226 -5.33 13.32 -13.21
C VAL A 226 -6.61 14.16 -13.10
N SER A 227 -6.52 15.49 -13.31
CA SER A 227 -7.70 16.38 -13.23
C SER A 227 -8.79 15.98 -14.20
N ILE A 228 -8.43 15.60 -15.44
CA ILE A 228 -9.40 15.20 -16.45
C ILE A 228 -10.02 13.85 -16.10
N VAL A 229 -9.22 12.84 -15.74
CA VAL A 229 -9.75 11.52 -15.37
C VAL A 229 -10.69 11.64 -14.18
N MET A 230 -10.27 12.33 -13.12
CA MET A 230 -11.11 12.53 -11.93
C MET A 230 -12.28 13.46 -12.21
N GLY A 231 -12.10 14.48 -13.07
CA GLY A 231 -13.18 15.35 -13.54
C GLY A 231 -14.29 14.56 -14.22
N VAL A 232 -13.94 13.67 -15.13
CA VAL A 232 -14.91 12.78 -15.79
C VAL A 232 -15.62 11.89 -14.76
N PHE A 233 -14.89 11.26 -13.84
CA PHE A 233 -15.48 10.41 -12.81
C PHE A 233 -16.44 11.18 -11.91
N TYR A 234 -15.98 12.31 -11.35
CA TYR A 234 -16.84 13.13 -10.49
C TYR A 234 -18.06 13.68 -11.21
N LEU A 235 -17.89 14.22 -12.43
CA LEU A 235 -19.01 14.76 -13.19
C LEU A 235 -20.05 13.70 -13.53
N LEU A 236 -19.61 12.50 -13.92
CA LEU A 236 -20.54 11.39 -14.16
C LEU A 236 -21.36 11.08 -12.91
N VAL A 237 -20.69 10.93 -11.76
CA VAL A 237 -21.37 10.56 -10.51
C VAL A 237 -22.29 11.66 -10.01
N VAL A 238 -21.85 12.94 -9.97
CA VAL A 238 -22.70 14.04 -9.47
C VAL A 238 -23.87 14.32 -10.39
N ILE A 239 -23.73 14.17 -11.73
CA ILE A 239 -24.84 14.32 -12.68
C ILE A 239 -25.86 13.19 -12.49
N MET A 240 -25.40 11.95 -12.32
CA MET A 240 -26.29 10.80 -12.08
C MET A 240 -26.97 10.88 -10.70
N ALA A 241 -26.28 11.34 -9.67
CA ALA A 241 -26.83 11.51 -8.32
C ALA A 241 -27.88 12.63 -8.26
N GLY A 242 -27.68 13.69 -9.03
CA GLY A 242 -28.55 14.87 -9.05
C GLY A 242 -28.32 15.83 -7.88
N PRO A 243 -28.87 17.06 -7.98
CA PRO A 243 -28.60 18.13 -7.02
C PRO A 243 -29.01 17.79 -5.58
N GLU A 244 -30.13 17.06 -5.40
CA GLU A 244 -30.65 16.73 -4.07
C GLU A 244 -29.70 15.77 -3.29
N ALA A 245 -29.17 14.75 -3.96
CA ALA A 245 -28.25 13.80 -3.34
C ALA A 245 -26.87 14.41 -3.09
N VAL A 246 -26.46 15.40 -3.88
CA VAL A 246 -25.17 16.08 -3.73
C VAL A 246 -25.22 17.21 -2.69
N ALA A 247 -26.40 17.80 -2.44
CA ALA A 247 -26.57 18.94 -1.52
C ALA A 247 -25.95 18.76 -0.14
N PRO A 248 -26.03 17.57 0.54
CA PRO A 248 -25.39 17.37 1.84
C PRO A 248 -23.88 17.56 1.83
N TYR A 249 -23.23 17.36 0.71
CA TYR A 249 -21.79 17.49 0.52
C TYR A 249 -21.39 18.86 -0.05
N ALA A 250 -22.21 19.41 -0.95
CA ALA A 250 -21.92 20.64 -1.67
C ALA A 250 -22.31 21.91 -0.89
N GLY A 251 -23.24 21.80 0.07
CA GLY A 251 -23.81 22.94 0.76
C GLY A 251 -24.47 23.92 -0.22
N GLU A 252 -24.06 25.17 -0.23
CA GLU A 252 -24.56 26.22 -1.15
C GLU A 252 -23.89 26.17 -2.54
N THR A 253 -22.86 25.34 -2.73
CA THR A 253 -22.14 25.22 -4.00
C THR A 253 -22.99 24.47 -5.01
N ASN A 254 -23.04 24.95 -6.26
CA ASN A 254 -23.69 24.19 -7.33
C ASN A 254 -23.05 22.80 -7.47
N TYR A 255 -23.87 21.75 -7.61
CA TYR A 255 -23.42 20.35 -7.59
C TYR A 255 -22.42 20.01 -8.70
N ILE A 256 -22.50 20.65 -9.89
CA ILE A 256 -21.52 20.48 -10.97
C ILE A 256 -20.18 21.12 -10.59
N ILE A 257 -20.24 22.36 -10.07
CA ILE A 257 -19.03 23.07 -9.59
C ILE A 257 -18.39 22.28 -8.45
N TYR A 258 -19.18 21.72 -7.55
CA TYR A 258 -18.70 20.84 -6.48
C TYR A 258 -17.91 19.65 -7.05
N GLY A 259 -18.44 18.93 -8.04
CA GLY A 259 -17.74 17.81 -8.67
C GLY A 259 -16.41 18.23 -9.31
N ILE A 260 -16.37 19.39 -9.98
CA ILE A 260 -15.14 19.93 -10.56
C ILE A 260 -14.11 20.25 -9.45
N LEU A 261 -14.54 20.92 -8.37
CA LEU A 261 -13.65 21.28 -7.25
C LEU A 261 -13.08 20.03 -6.56
N LYS A 262 -13.89 18.97 -6.40
CA LYS A 262 -13.43 17.69 -5.82
C LYS A 262 -12.38 17.00 -6.69
N ALA A 263 -12.55 16.99 -8.00
CA ALA A 263 -11.56 16.46 -8.93
C ALA A 263 -10.24 17.24 -8.89
N LEU A 264 -10.33 18.58 -8.84
CA LEU A 264 -9.15 19.44 -8.72
C LEU A 264 -8.48 19.29 -7.34
N GLY A 265 -9.24 19.16 -6.26
CA GLY A 265 -8.74 18.89 -4.90
C GLY A 265 -8.00 17.55 -4.83
N PHE A 266 -8.57 16.49 -5.41
CA PHE A 266 -7.89 15.20 -5.53
C PHE A 266 -6.56 15.33 -6.27
N THR A 267 -6.53 16.06 -7.39
CA THR A 267 -5.30 16.31 -8.15
C THR A 267 -4.28 17.08 -7.33
N ALA A 268 -4.71 18.11 -6.61
CA ALA A 268 -3.84 18.87 -5.70
C ALA A 268 -3.22 17.94 -4.63
N GLY A 269 -4.02 17.02 -4.08
CA GLY A 269 -3.54 15.98 -3.16
C GLY A 269 -2.42 15.13 -3.77
N ILE A 270 -2.57 14.67 -5.02
CA ILE A 270 -1.52 13.92 -5.73
C ILE A 270 -0.26 14.76 -5.91
N MET A 271 -0.38 16.03 -6.30
CA MET A 271 0.79 16.90 -6.49
C MET A 271 1.55 17.12 -5.19
N VAL A 272 0.84 17.35 -4.07
CA VAL A 272 1.43 17.46 -2.73
C VAL A 272 2.10 16.16 -2.32
N LEU A 273 1.45 15.01 -2.54
CA LEU A 273 1.98 13.68 -2.26
C LEU A 273 3.31 13.45 -3.01
N LEU A 274 3.33 13.68 -4.33
CA LEU A 274 4.52 13.50 -5.15
C LEU A 274 5.67 14.43 -4.75
N GLN A 275 5.37 15.66 -4.32
CA GLN A 275 6.37 16.58 -3.78
C GLN A 275 6.96 16.05 -2.46
N GLY A 276 6.13 15.51 -1.57
CA GLY A 276 6.57 14.86 -0.33
C GLY A 276 7.50 13.68 -0.63
N VAL A 277 7.14 12.81 -1.59
CA VAL A 277 7.97 11.67 -2.04
C VAL A 277 9.36 12.14 -2.48
N ARG A 278 9.43 13.13 -3.37
CA ARG A 278 10.72 13.65 -3.87
C ARG A 278 11.58 14.20 -2.74
N MET A 279 10.97 14.92 -1.80
CA MET A 279 11.67 15.54 -0.69
C MET A 279 12.25 14.49 0.27
N PHE A 280 11.45 13.51 0.71
CA PHE A 280 11.96 12.53 1.66
C PHE A 280 12.92 11.54 1.02
N LEU A 281 12.68 11.07 -0.22
CA LEU A 281 13.62 10.20 -0.93
C LEU A 281 14.98 10.87 -1.16
N GLY A 282 14.96 12.16 -1.51
CA GLY A 282 16.19 12.93 -1.73
C GLY A 282 17.11 13.00 -0.52
N GLU A 283 16.58 12.97 0.70
CA GLU A 283 17.35 13.01 1.95
C GLU A 283 17.54 11.61 2.57
N LEU A 284 16.50 10.77 2.56
CA LEU A 284 16.53 9.45 3.21
C LEU A 284 17.48 8.47 2.50
N VAL A 285 17.43 8.38 1.17
CA VAL A 285 18.24 7.39 0.43
C VAL A 285 19.74 7.60 0.65
N PRO A 286 20.29 8.83 0.53
CA PRO A 286 21.67 9.10 0.87
C PRO A 286 21.99 8.82 2.35
N ALA A 287 21.10 9.20 3.28
CA ALA A 287 21.28 8.95 4.70
C ALA A 287 21.33 7.46 5.02
N PHE A 288 20.45 6.67 4.41
CA PHE A 288 20.36 5.22 4.62
C PHE A 288 21.65 4.48 4.25
N LYS A 289 22.47 5.04 3.36
CA LYS A 289 23.78 4.49 3.03
C LYS A 289 24.67 4.29 4.27
N GLY A 290 24.60 5.18 5.27
CA GLY A 290 25.34 5.03 6.51
C GLY A 290 24.92 3.79 7.32
N ILE A 291 23.62 3.48 7.33
CA ILE A 291 23.09 2.26 7.96
C ILE A 291 23.55 1.02 7.17
N SER A 292 23.43 1.09 5.84
CA SER A 292 23.87 0.02 4.94
C SER A 292 25.36 -0.29 5.08
N ASP A 293 26.20 0.73 5.20
CA ASP A 293 27.65 0.52 5.30
C ASP A 293 28.10 0.02 6.69
N LYS A 294 27.40 0.38 7.77
CA LYS A 294 27.90 0.20 9.14
C LYS A 294 27.10 -0.79 10.00
N ILE A 295 25.77 -0.82 9.87
CA ILE A 295 24.90 -1.64 10.74
C ILE A 295 24.46 -2.91 10.01
N VAL A 296 23.85 -2.76 8.84
CA VAL A 296 23.32 -3.88 8.03
C VAL A 296 23.89 -3.79 6.61
N PRO A 297 25.07 -4.40 6.35
CA PRO A 297 25.72 -4.31 5.05
C PRO A 297 24.78 -4.71 3.91
N GLY A 298 24.67 -3.81 2.92
CA GLY A 298 23.77 -3.99 1.76
C GLY A 298 22.29 -3.77 2.06
N ALA A 299 21.92 -3.16 3.20
CA ALA A 299 20.53 -2.88 3.53
C ALA A 299 19.87 -1.97 2.48
N ILE A 300 18.63 -2.32 2.14
CA ILE A 300 17.74 -1.58 1.24
C ILE A 300 16.55 -1.08 2.07
N PRO A 301 16.28 0.24 2.10
CA PRO A 301 15.11 0.77 2.77
C PRO A 301 13.88 0.35 1.98
N ALA A 302 12.93 -0.28 2.63
CA ALA A 302 11.65 -0.62 2.03
C ALA A 302 10.60 0.42 2.44
N LEU A 303 10.05 1.12 1.46
CA LEU A 303 9.22 2.31 1.56
C LEU A 303 7.80 2.05 1.08
N ASP A 304 6.91 2.99 1.34
CA ASP A 304 5.52 2.89 0.91
C ASP A 304 5.36 3.04 -0.61
N VAL A 305 4.24 2.55 -1.16
CA VAL A 305 3.94 2.52 -2.61
C VAL A 305 4.02 3.89 -3.30
N PRO A 306 3.69 5.04 -2.67
CA PRO A 306 3.86 6.34 -3.31
C PRO A 306 5.30 6.63 -3.76
N ALA A 307 6.29 5.95 -3.19
CA ALA A 307 7.68 6.07 -3.64
C ALA A 307 7.87 5.70 -5.13
N LEU A 308 6.99 4.85 -5.69
CA LEU A 308 7.01 4.48 -7.12
C LEU A 308 6.29 5.47 -8.03
N PHE A 309 5.35 6.26 -7.51
CA PHE A 309 4.42 7.04 -8.33
C PHE A 309 5.11 8.07 -9.23
N ALA A 310 6.19 8.67 -8.72
CA ALA A 310 6.98 9.64 -9.49
C ALA A 310 7.74 9.03 -10.67
N PHE A 311 7.94 7.71 -10.70
CA PHE A 311 8.67 7.02 -11.76
C PHE A 311 7.78 6.61 -12.94
N ALA A 312 6.48 6.43 -12.72
CA ALA A 312 5.55 5.93 -13.74
C ALA A 312 4.13 6.48 -13.56
N PRO A 313 3.92 7.80 -13.67
CA PRO A 313 2.65 8.46 -13.40
C PRO A 313 1.54 8.07 -14.39
N ASN A 314 1.85 7.84 -15.66
CA ASN A 314 0.85 7.42 -16.64
C ASN A 314 0.36 6.00 -16.35
N SER A 315 1.29 5.09 -16.05
CA SER A 315 0.97 3.71 -15.68
C SER A 315 0.18 3.64 -14.37
N LEU A 316 0.47 4.52 -13.41
CA LEU A 316 -0.31 4.69 -12.18
C LEU A 316 -1.79 4.96 -12.51
N MET A 317 -2.05 5.93 -13.39
CA MET A 317 -3.42 6.32 -13.75
C MET A 317 -4.13 5.23 -14.56
N ILE A 318 -3.44 4.56 -15.47
CA ILE A 318 -4.00 3.41 -16.21
C ILE A 318 -4.37 2.30 -15.23
N GLY A 319 -3.47 1.95 -14.33
CA GLY A 319 -3.70 0.93 -13.31
C GLY A 319 -4.86 1.28 -12.39
N PHE A 320 -4.95 2.53 -11.95
CA PHE A 320 -6.06 3.04 -11.15
C PHE A 320 -7.41 2.83 -11.84
N VAL A 321 -7.58 3.37 -13.05
CA VAL A 321 -8.85 3.28 -13.80
C VAL A 321 -9.23 1.82 -14.06
N THR A 322 -8.28 1.02 -14.51
CA THR A 322 -8.56 -0.39 -14.83
C THR A 322 -8.79 -1.24 -13.59
N ALA A 323 -8.18 -0.90 -12.43
CA ALA A 323 -8.49 -1.55 -11.16
C ALA A 323 -9.94 -1.26 -10.71
N VAL A 324 -10.45 -0.03 -10.89
CA VAL A 324 -11.87 0.27 -10.62
C VAL A 324 -12.78 -0.61 -11.47
N ILE A 325 -12.48 -0.76 -12.78
CA ILE A 325 -13.23 -1.66 -13.65
C ILE A 325 -13.15 -3.11 -13.17
N GLY A 326 -11.95 -3.56 -12.80
CA GLY A 326 -11.74 -4.90 -12.23
C GLY A 326 -12.54 -5.13 -10.95
N MET A 327 -12.59 -4.14 -10.06
CA MET A 327 -13.40 -4.18 -8.84
C MET A 327 -14.89 -4.32 -9.15
N ILE A 328 -15.42 -3.55 -10.12
CA ILE A 328 -16.83 -3.65 -10.53
C ILE A 328 -17.14 -5.07 -11.05
N LEU A 329 -16.28 -5.64 -11.89
CA LEU A 329 -16.42 -7.02 -12.33
C LEU A 329 -16.33 -8.01 -11.16
N GLY A 330 -15.43 -7.76 -10.22
CA GLY A 330 -15.31 -8.55 -8.98
C GLY A 330 -16.58 -8.52 -8.13
N MET A 331 -17.28 -7.37 -8.05
CA MET A 331 -18.57 -7.26 -7.33
C MET A 331 -19.62 -8.18 -7.92
N VAL A 332 -19.76 -8.19 -9.26
CA VAL A 332 -20.73 -9.07 -9.95
C VAL A 332 -20.43 -10.54 -9.65
N VAL A 333 -19.16 -10.94 -9.75
CA VAL A 333 -18.74 -12.33 -9.49
C VAL A 333 -18.91 -12.67 -8.02
N SER A 334 -18.57 -11.78 -7.10
CA SER A 334 -18.71 -11.98 -5.65
C SER A 334 -20.17 -12.14 -5.23
N SER A 335 -21.07 -11.35 -5.79
CA SER A 335 -22.52 -11.49 -5.58
C SER A 335 -23.01 -12.88 -6.01
N ALA A 336 -22.57 -13.31 -7.20
CA ALA A 336 -23.01 -14.60 -7.76
C ALA A 336 -22.44 -15.83 -7.03
N LEU A 337 -21.17 -15.77 -6.61
CA LEU A 337 -20.48 -16.92 -6.00
C LEU A 337 -20.63 -16.99 -4.48
N PHE A 338 -20.65 -15.86 -3.80
CA PHE A 338 -20.58 -15.77 -2.34
C PHE A 338 -21.83 -15.14 -1.71
N GLY A 339 -22.72 -14.54 -2.50
CA GLY A 339 -23.87 -13.80 -1.98
C GLY A 339 -23.48 -12.54 -1.18
N VAL A 340 -22.24 -12.05 -1.35
CA VAL A 340 -21.66 -10.93 -0.62
C VAL A 340 -21.12 -9.93 -1.64
N VAL A 341 -21.35 -8.64 -1.40
CA VAL A 341 -20.92 -7.57 -2.31
C VAL A 341 -19.99 -6.60 -1.57
N PRO A 342 -18.66 -6.82 -1.62
CA PRO A 342 -17.73 -5.78 -1.21
C PRO A 342 -17.80 -4.61 -2.19
N LEU A 343 -17.85 -3.37 -1.67
CA LEU A 343 -17.95 -2.19 -2.50
C LEU A 343 -16.57 -1.79 -3.07
N VAL A 344 -16.58 -1.02 -4.15
CA VAL A 344 -15.35 -0.51 -4.77
C VAL A 344 -14.56 0.34 -3.78
N SER A 345 -13.29 0.00 -3.56
CA SER A 345 -12.34 0.83 -2.83
C SER A 345 -11.57 1.71 -3.80
N ILE A 346 -11.97 2.97 -3.93
CA ILE A 346 -11.26 3.91 -4.80
C ILE A 346 -9.85 4.21 -4.27
N ILE A 347 -9.68 4.24 -2.94
CA ILE A 347 -8.37 4.38 -2.30
C ILE A 347 -7.48 3.18 -2.66
N GLY A 348 -7.99 1.96 -2.50
CA GLY A 348 -7.27 0.74 -2.89
C GLY A 348 -6.97 0.70 -4.40
N ALA A 349 -7.92 1.11 -5.24
CA ALA A 349 -7.71 1.20 -6.68
C ALA A 349 -6.57 2.17 -7.04
N PHE A 350 -6.52 3.35 -6.39
CA PHE A 350 -5.48 4.34 -6.67
C PHE A 350 -4.11 3.88 -6.16
N PHE A 351 -3.99 3.57 -4.87
CA PHE A 351 -2.69 3.26 -4.27
C PHE A 351 -2.15 1.90 -4.72
N THR A 352 -2.96 0.86 -4.74
CA THR A 352 -2.49 -0.51 -4.99
C THR A 352 -2.81 -1.01 -6.39
N GLY A 353 -3.96 -0.67 -6.94
CA GLY A 353 -4.28 -0.89 -8.36
C GLY A 353 -3.37 -0.10 -9.28
N GLY A 354 -3.03 1.14 -8.90
CA GLY A 354 -2.02 1.94 -9.58
C GLY A 354 -0.65 1.25 -9.63
N VAL A 355 -0.19 0.66 -8.52
CA VAL A 355 1.07 -0.11 -8.48
C VAL A 355 1.00 -1.34 -9.40
N ALA A 356 -0.14 -2.04 -9.44
CA ALA A 356 -0.32 -3.15 -10.38
C ALA A 356 -0.16 -2.66 -11.84
N GLY A 357 -0.71 -1.49 -12.18
CA GLY A 357 -0.51 -0.85 -13.48
C GLY A 357 0.94 -0.50 -13.76
N ILE A 358 1.66 0.08 -12.78
CA ILE A 358 3.10 0.38 -12.89
C ILE A 358 3.90 -0.90 -13.17
N TYR A 359 3.67 -1.97 -12.42
CA TYR A 359 4.35 -3.26 -12.62
C TYR A 359 3.95 -3.91 -13.95
N GLY A 360 2.67 -3.81 -14.32
CA GLY A 360 2.17 -4.28 -15.62
C GLY A 360 2.84 -3.59 -16.79
N ASN A 361 3.00 -2.27 -16.74
CA ASN A 361 3.71 -1.50 -17.74
C ASN A 361 5.19 -1.89 -17.83
N ALA A 362 5.87 -2.00 -16.70
CA ALA A 362 7.27 -2.40 -16.65
C ALA A 362 7.52 -3.81 -17.25
N GLN A 363 6.51 -4.67 -17.26
CA GLN A 363 6.59 -6.03 -17.82
C GLN A 363 6.04 -6.15 -19.24
N GLY A 364 4.96 -5.41 -19.59
CA GLY A 364 4.19 -5.60 -20.81
C GLY A 364 3.64 -4.32 -21.44
N GLY A 365 4.26 -3.16 -21.17
CA GLY A 365 3.85 -1.88 -21.72
C GLY A 365 2.43 -1.44 -21.28
N SER A 366 1.85 -0.49 -21.99
CA SER A 366 0.54 0.07 -21.67
C SER A 366 -0.57 -0.98 -21.61
N ARG A 367 -0.54 -1.98 -22.49
CA ARG A 367 -1.45 -3.11 -22.45
C ARG A 367 -1.26 -3.96 -21.19
N GLY A 368 0.00 -4.15 -20.77
CA GLY A 368 0.34 -4.83 -19.52
C GLY A 368 -0.20 -4.07 -18.30
N ALA A 369 -0.14 -2.73 -18.31
CA ALA A 369 -0.71 -1.89 -17.25
C ALA A 369 -2.22 -2.09 -17.12
N VAL A 370 -2.95 -2.07 -18.24
CA VAL A 370 -4.41 -2.31 -18.29
C VAL A 370 -4.77 -3.66 -17.70
N ILE A 371 -4.10 -4.73 -18.14
CA ILE A 371 -4.37 -6.09 -17.71
C ILE A 371 -4.07 -6.28 -16.21
N ALA A 372 -2.92 -5.78 -15.77
CA ALA A 372 -2.51 -5.92 -14.38
C ALA A 372 -3.43 -5.16 -13.41
N GLY A 373 -3.82 -3.93 -13.75
CA GLY A 373 -4.78 -3.16 -12.96
C GLY A 373 -6.13 -3.86 -12.85
N LEU A 374 -6.67 -4.33 -13.98
CA LEU A 374 -7.95 -5.04 -14.03
C LEU A 374 -7.94 -6.31 -13.19
N ILE A 375 -6.92 -7.16 -13.34
CA ILE A 375 -6.77 -8.39 -12.56
C ILE A 375 -6.64 -8.09 -11.06
N TYR A 376 -5.82 -7.10 -10.72
CA TYR A 376 -5.59 -6.75 -9.32
C TYR A 376 -6.88 -6.23 -8.65
N GLY A 377 -7.58 -5.30 -9.30
CA GLY A 377 -8.87 -4.81 -8.79
C GLY A 377 -9.91 -5.91 -8.61
N PHE A 378 -9.99 -6.83 -9.57
CA PHE A 378 -10.86 -8.02 -9.47
C PHE A 378 -10.50 -8.88 -8.25
N LEU A 379 -9.21 -9.17 -8.04
CA LEU A 379 -8.73 -9.99 -6.92
C LEU A 379 -8.99 -9.33 -5.57
N LEU A 380 -8.91 -8.02 -5.46
CA LEU A 380 -9.22 -7.31 -4.21
C LEU A 380 -10.66 -7.55 -3.77
N ILE A 381 -11.62 -7.44 -4.67
CA ILE A 381 -13.04 -7.60 -4.35
C ILE A 381 -13.38 -9.09 -4.10
N VAL A 382 -12.95 -9.98 -4.99
CA VAL A 382 -13.23 -11.42 -4.86
C VAL A 382 -12.54 -11.99 -3.61
N GLY A 383 -11.31 -11.58 -3.32
CA GLY A 383 -10.59 -11.97 -2.10
C GLY A 383 -11.28 -11.47 -0.82
N SER A 384 -11.81 -10.24 -0.84
CA SER A 384 -12.58 -9.69 0.29
C SER A 384 -13.87 -10.47 0.52
N ALA A 385 -14.62 -10.77 -0.54
CA ALA A 385 -15.84 -11.58 -0.45
C ALA A 385 -15.56 -13.00 0.08
N PHE A 386 -14.50 -13.64 -0.43
CA PHE A 386 -14.07 -14.96 0.04
C PHE A 386 -13.74 -14.93 1.53
N LEU A 387 -12.92 -13.99 1.98
CA LEU A 387 -12.58 -13.87 3.40
C LEU A 387 -13.78 -13.62 4.29
N PHE A 388 -14.73 -12.82 3.84
CA PHE A 388 -15.97 -12.57 4.57
C PHE A 388 -16.76 -13.87 4.82
N THR A 389 -16.71 -14.83 3.89
CA THR A 389 -17.41 -16.11 4.04
C THR A 389 -16.71 -17.09 4.98
N ILE A 390 -15.40 -16.93 5.21
CA ILE A 390 -14.63 -17.89 6.04
C ILE A 390 -14.30 -17.37 7.44
N PHE A 391 -14.48 -16.06 7.71
CA PHE A 391 -14.26 -15.45 9.02
C PHE A 391 -15.53 -14.79 9.54
N ASP A 392 -15.81 -14.97 10.83
CA ASP A 392 -16.85 -14.23 11.55
C ASP A 392 -16.28 -12.89 12.06
N TYR A 393 -16.27 -11.88 11.19
CA TYR A 393 -15.75 -10.56 11.53
C TYR A 393 -16.59 -9.86 12.62
N ALA A 394 -17.89 -10.12 12.71
CA ALA A 394 -18.76 -9.51 13.70
C ALA A 394 -18.37 -9.93 15.13
N ALA A 395 -17.90 -11.16 15.32
CA ALA A 395 -17.39 -11.64 16.61
C ALA A 395 -16.16 -10.84 17.12
N TYR A 396 -15.48 -10.15 16.22
CA TYR A 396 -14.28 -9.35 16.52
C TYR A 396 -14.51 -7.85 16.32
N GLY A 397 -15.75 -7.40 16.29
CA GLY A 397 -16.12 -5.98 16.18
C GLY A 397 -15.92 -5.37 14.80
N ALA A 398 -15.63 -6.18 13.78
CA ALA A 398 -15.41 -5.70 12.42
C ALA A 398 -16.64 -5.96 11.53
N ALA A 399 -16.97 -4.99 10.68
CA ALA A 399 -18.13 -5.08 9.77
C ALA A 399 -17.77 -5.67 8.38
N GLY A 400 -16.50 -6.01 8.14
CA GLY A 400 -16.05 -6.50 6.84
C GLY A 400 -14.54 -6.64 6.76
N VAL A 401 -14.01 -6.84 5.58
CA VAL A 401 -12.58 -7.03 5.29
C VAL A 401 -12.05 -5.79 4.56
N GLY A 402 -10.83 -5.37 4.88
CA GLY A 402 -10.15 -4.33 4.13
C GLY A 402 -9.81 -4.79 2.71
N HIS A 403 -10.07 -3.94 1.72
CA HIS A 403 -9.84 -4.27 0.32
C HIS A 403 -8.67 -3.53 -0.34
N ASP A 404 -7.76 -3.02 0.43
CA ASP A 404 -6.56 -2.32 -0.04
C ASP A 404 -5.26 -3.09 0.21
N CYS A 405 -5.33 -4.14 1.04
CA CYS A 405 -4.19 -4.96 1.45
C CYS A 405 -4.40 -6.46 1.14
N LEU A 406 -4.22 -6.86 -0.13
CA LEU A 406 -4.43 -8.26 -0.54
C LEU A 406 -3.55 -9.23 0.25
N ASP A 407 -2.33 -8.83 0.61
CA ASP A 407 -1.39 -9.67 1.36
C ASP A 407 -1.95 -10.03 2.74
N VAL A 408 -2.71 -9.12 3.38
CA VAL A 408 -3.40 -9.39 4.65
C VAL A 408 -4.48 -10.45 4.47
N MET A 409 -5.23 -10.38 3.37
CA MET A 409 -6.26 -11.38 3.06
C MET A 409 -5.66 -12.77 2.89
N VAL A 410 -4.57 -12.87 2.14
CA VAL A 410 -3.83 -14.13 1.96
C VAL A 410 -3.27 -14.62 3.28
N LEU A 411 -2.63 -13.74 4.05
CA LEU A 411 -2.04 -14.05 5.34
C LEU A 411 -3.08 -14.60 6.33
N MET A 412 -4.22 -13.90 6.48
CA MET A 412 -5.29 -14.34 7.37
C MET A 412 -5.87 -15.70 6.93
N THR A 413 -6.01 -15.92 5.61
CA THR A 413 -6.49 -17.19 5.07
C THR A 413 -5.55 -18.34 5.43
N ILE A 414 -4.25 -18.21 5.24
CA ILE A 414 -3.30 -19.28 5.57
C ILE A 414 -3.15 -19.46 7.09
N LEU A 415 -3.22 -18.38 7.87
CA LEU A 415 -3.13 -18.43 9.32
C LEU A 415 -4.44 -18.85 10.00
N LYS A 416 -5.55 -19.05 9.27
CA LYS A 416 -6.75 -19.71 9.80
C LYS A 416 -6.43 -21.10 10.37
N GLN A 417 -5.42 -21.77 9.79
CA GLN A 417 -4.77 -22.95 10.35
C GLN A 417 -3.35 -22.57 10.80
N PRO A 418 -3.16 -22.07 12.03
CA PRO A 418 -1.94 -21.35 12.42
C PRO A 418 -0.66 -22.14 12.20
N TYR A 419 -0.64 -23.43 12.55
CA TYR A 419 0.55 -24.27 12.39
C TYR A 419 0.94 -24.45 10.93
N ILE A 420 -0.05 -24.59 10.04
CA ILE A 420 0.17 -24.72 8.59
C ILE A 420 0.65 -23.37 8.05
N GLY A 421 0.00 -22.27 8.45
CA GLY A 421 0.38 -20.93 8.03
C GLY A 421 1.81 -20.55 8.45
N ILE A 422 2.18 -20.85 9.69
CA ILE A 422 3.54 -20.66 10.20
C ILE A 422 4.55 -21.46 9.36
N ALA A 423 4.24 -22.73 9.06
CA ALA A 423 5.12 -23.56 8.24
C ALA A 423 5.27 -23.02 6.80
N ILE A 424 4.18 -22.54 6.19
CA ILE A 424 4.22 -21.91 4.85
C ILE A 424 5.10 -20.65 4.85
N ILE A 425 4.96 -19.76 5.84
CA ILE A 425 5.75 -18.53 5.94
C ILE A 425 7.22 -18.87 6.15
N ALA A 426 7.53 -19.81 7.05
CA ALA A 426 8.90 -20.25 7.30
C ALA A 426 9.54 -20.90 6.06
N ALA A 427 8.81 -21.72 5.34
CA ALA A 427 9.27 -22.34 4.08
C ALA A 427 9.50 -21.29 2.98
N GLY A 428 8.58 -20.32 2.85
CA GLY A 428 8.73 -19.18 1.93
C GLY A 428 9.97 -18.34 2.24
N PHE A 429 10.20 -18.02 3.51
CA PHE A 429 11.40 -17.32 3.95
C PHE A 429 12.68 -18.11 3.61
N ALA A 430 12.74 -19.39 3.95
CA ALA A 430 13.89 -20.25 3.67
C ALA A 430 14.14 -20.36 2.14
N GLY A 431 13.08 -20.52 1.35
CA GLY A 431 13.18 -20.58 -0.12
C GLY A 431 13.74 -19.29 -0.72
N LEU A 432 13.29 -18.12 -0.26
CA LEU A 432 13.82 -16.82 -0.68
C LEU A 432 15.28 -16.64 -0.27
N CYS A 433 15.66 -17.06 0.94
CA CYS A 433 17.05 -17.01 1.38
C CYS A 433 17.97 -17.85 0.49
N ILE A 434 17.55 -19.07 0.12
CA ILE A 434 18.30 -19.95 -0.77
C ILE A 434 18.43 -19.32 -2.17
N PHE A 435 17.33 -18.78 -2.70
CA PHE A 435 17.30 -18.15 -4.01
C PHE A 435 18.25 -16.95 -4.08
N HIS A 436 18.18 -16.01 -3.12
CA HIS A 436 19.06 -14.84 -3.09
C HIS A 436 20.52 -15.19 -2.89
N LYS A 437 20.80 -16.21 -2.05
CA LYS A 437 22.20 -16.69 -1.87
C LYS A 437 22.79 -17.24 -3.15
N LYS A 438 22.00 -17.93 -3.99
CA LYS A 438 22.46 -18.41 -5.29
C LYS A 438 22.75 -17.26 -6.26
N GLN A 439 21.94 -16.20 -6.26
CA GLN A 439 22.18 -15.02 -7.10
C GLN A 439 23.42 -14.22 -6.71
N GLN A 440 23.81 -14.21 -5.45
CA GLN A 440 25.03 -13.54 -4.98
C GLN A 440 26.32 -14.30 -5.32
N ASN A 441 26.23 -15.59 -5.62
CA ASN A 441 27.35 -16.46 -5.95
C ASN A 441 27.61 -16.61 -7.47
N HIS A 442 26.75 -15.98 -8.29
CA HIS A 442 26.88 -15.86 -9.74
C HIS A 442 27.09 -14.40 -10.15
#